data_4e3bb219cabb605f1f3914415d5eefc7
#
_entry.id   4e3bb219cabb605f1f3914415d5eefc7
#
_cell.length_a   1.000
_cell.length_b   1.000
_cell.length_c   1.000
_cell.angle_alpha   90.00
_cell.angle_beta   90.00
_cell.angle_gamma   90.00
#
_symmetry.space_group_name_H-M   'P 1'
#
loop_
_entity.id
_entity.type
_entity.pdbx_description
1 polymer ?
#
loop_
_entity_poly.entity_id
_entity_poly.type
_entity_poly.pdbx_seq_one_letter_code
_entity_poly.pdbx_strand_id
1 'polypeptide(L)'
;IVLPIVVLEELDKLKKGNDIINFHAREFTRELNEVTGDQLFNGGISLGKGLGKLTVETGKPFSDKVTESFPENTPDHRILSITEHVKNKNQDKEVILISKDINLRLKAKSLGINAQDYESDKVTNIEPLNRNIEVPENVDAELINRLYNEEQGVPADEFGLKPFAHQYYIFKSDKSSALAHFDPY
;
A
#
# COMPACT_ATOMS: atom_id res chain seq x y z
N ILE A 1 -11.59 5.54 13.88
CA ILE A 1 -11.62 4.72 12.66
C ILE A 1 -12.77 3.74 12.77
N VAL A 2 -13.57 3.61 11.69
CA VAL A 2 -14.63 2.60 11.58
C VAL A 2 -14.26 1.63 10.47
N LEU A 3 -14.18 0.36 10.79
CA LEU A 3 -13.91 -0.72 9.84
C LEU A 3 -15.24 -1.44 9.53
N PRO A 4 -15.74 -1.38 8.29
CA PRO A 4 -16.91 -2.17 7.91
C PRO A 4 -16.60 -3.67 7.99
N ILE A 5 -17.53 -4.46 8.54
CA ILE A 5 -17.38 -5.93 8.66
C ILE A 5 -17.11 -6.59 7.31
N VAL A 6 -17.65 -6.03 6.24
CA VAL A 6 -17.46 -6.49 4.86
C VAL A 6 -15.99 -6.57 4.47
N VAL A 7 -15.15 -5.66 4.98
CA VAL A 7 -13.70 -5.68 4.72
C VAL A 7 -13.06 -6.94 5.30
N LEU A 8 -13.48 -7.36 6.49
CA LEU A 8 -12.99 -8.61 7.11
C LEU A 8 -13.46 -9.84 6.33
N GLU A 9 -14.69 -9.81 5.80
CA GLU A 9 -15.22 -10.88 4.95
C GLU A 9 -14.43 -11.00 3.64
N GLU A 10 -14.05 -9.87 3.03
CA GLU A 10 -13.22 -9.88 1.82
C GLU A 10 -11.79 -10.35 2.11
N LEU A 11 -11.20 -9.91 3.22
CA LEU A 11 -9.88 -10.38 3.65
C LEU A 11 -9.87 -11.90 3.92
N ASP A 12 -10.96 -12.44 4.46
CA ASP A 12 -11.07 -13.89 4.73
C ASP A 12 -11.02 -14.71 3.45
N LYS A 13 -11.61 -14.20 2.36
CA LYS A 13 -11.51 -14.83 1.03
C LYS A 13 -10.07 -14.83 0.51
N LEU A 14 -9.30 -13.77 0.80
CA LEU A 14 -7.92 -13.60 0.35
C LEU A 14 -6.89 -14.37 1.19
N LYS A 15 -7.25 -14.96 2.33
CA LYS A 15 -6.29 -15.71 3.17
C LYS A 15 -5.80 -17.02 2.56
N LYS A 16 -6.54 -17.59 1.61
CA LYS A 16 -6.23 -18.88 0.99
C LYS A 16 -5.29 -18.71 -0.19
N GLY A 17 -4.15 -19.39 -0.15
CA GLY A 17 -3.13 -19.36 -1.20
C GLY A 17 -1.75 -18.96 -0.67
N ASN A 18 -0.78 -18.91 -1.57
CA ASN A 18 0.64 -18.68 -1.26
C ASN A 18 1.17 -17.39 -1.88
N ASP A 19 0.32 -16.61 -2.53
CA ASP A 19 0.72 -15.35 -3.12
C ASP A 19 0.94 -14.27 -2.04
N ILE A 20 1.64 -13.22 -2.40
CA ILE A 20 1.97 -12.10 -1.50
C ILE A 20 0.70 -11.44 -0.93
N ILE A 21 -0.36 -11.37 -1.71
CA ILE A 21 -1.65 -10.83 -1.26
C ILE A 21 -2.27 -11.68 -0.13
N ASN A 22 -2.13 -13.01 -0.22
CA ASN A 22 -2.65 -13.93 0.79
C ASN A 22 -1.85 -13.80 2.10
N PHE A 23 -0.53 -13.60 1.97
CA PHE A 23 0.33 -13.33 3.11
C PHE A 23 -0.11 -12.05 3.83
N HIS A 24 -0.26 -10.93 3.11
CA HIS A 24 -0.66 -9.66 3.71
C HIS A 24 -2.07 -9.71 4.33
N ALA A 25 -3.00 -10.44 3.73
CA ALA A 25 -4.34 -10.62 4.30
C ALA A 25 -4.28 -11.35 5.67
N ARG A 26 -3.41 -12.36 5.78
CA ARG A 26 -3.19 -13.07 7.06
C ARG A 26 -2.49 -12.20 8.08
N GLU A 27 -1.44 -11.47 7.68
CA GLU A 27 -0.69 -10.54 8.53
C GLU A 27 -1.61 -9.49 9.13
N PHE A 28 -2.33 -8.75 8.28
CA PHE A 28 -3.26 -7.71 8.74
C PHE A 28 -4.28 -8.27 9.75
N THR A 29 -4.84 -9.46 9.47
CA THR A 29 -5.83 -10.06 10.38
C THR A 29 -5.21 -10.44 11.72
N ARG A 30 -3.94 -10.91 11.72
CA ARG A 30 -3.21 -11.23 12.94
C ARG A 30 -2.92 -9.97 13.76
N GLU A 31 -2.39 -8.94 13.13
CA GLU A 31 -2.15 -7.64 13.77
C GLU A 31 -3.43 -7.04 14.35
N LEU A 32 -4.54 -7.11 13.60
CA LEU A 32 -5.83 -6.66 14.10
C LEU A 32 -6.25 -7.43 15.35
N ASN A 33 -6.07 -8.75 15.36
CA ASN A 33 -6.38 -9.60 16.50
C ASN A 33 -5.48 -9.28 17.71
N GLU A 34 -4.20 -9.01 17.49
CA GLU A 34 -3.26 -8.62 18.55
C GLU A 34 -3.63 -7.26 19.17
N VAL A 35 -3.99 -6.28 18.34
CA VAL A 35 -4.42 -4.96 18.81
C VAL A 35 -5.73 -5.04 19.59
N THR A 36 -6.63 -5.95 19.21
CA THR A 36 -7.93 -6.09 19.86
C THR A 36 -7.85 -6.90 21.15
N GLY A 37 -6.97 -7.91 21.22
CA GLY A 37 -6.92 -8.85 22.31
C GLY A 37 -8.30 -9.44 22.62
N ASP A 38 -8.67 -9.47 23.90
CA ASP A 38 -9.98 -9.95 24.35
C ASP A 38 -11.06 -8.85 24.38
N GLN A 39 -10.78 -7.67 23.85
CA GLN A 39 -11.72 -6.55 23.89
C GLN A 39 -12.81 -6.70 22.82
N LEU A 40 -14.03 -6.32 23.18
CA LEU A 40 -15.14 -6.28 22.23
C LEU A 40 -15.14 -4.96 21.44
N PHE A 41 -15.50 -5.04 20.16
CA PHE A 41 -15.55 -3.86 19.28
C PHE A 41 -16.66 -2.87 19.59
N ASN A 42 -17.65 -3.23 20.39
CA ASN A 42 -18.82 -2.40 20.68
C ASN A 42 -18.53 -1.06 21.41
N GLY A 43 -17.41 -0.99 22.15
CA GLY A 43 -16.93 0.23 22.83
C GLY A 43 -15.83 0.96 22.08
N GLY A 44 -15.34 0.39 21.01
CA GLY A 44 -14.15 0.84 20.28
C GLY A 44 -12.86 0.56 21.05
N ILE A 45 -11.85 0.12 20.32
CA ILE A 45 -10.53 -0.25 20.82
C ILE A 45 -9.62 0.96 20.66
N SER A 46 -8.94 1.36 21.74
CA SER A 46 -7.99 2.48 21.68
C SER A 46 -6.78 2.13 20.83
N LEU A 47 -6.45 2.98 19.88
CA LEU A 47 -5.25 2.84 19.03
C LEU A 47 -4.00 3.44 19.70
N GLY A 48 -4.13 3.96 20.89
CA GLY A 48 -3.05 4.61 21.63
C GLY A 48 -3.38 6.05 22.04
N LYS A 49 -2.49 6.65 22.80
CA LYS A 49 -2.69 8.01 23.29
C LYS A 49 -2.75 9.02 22.13
N GLY A 50 -3.90 9.67 21.96
CA GLY A 50 -4.10 10.69 20.91
C GLY A 50 -4.47 10.13 19.54
N LEU A 51 -4.53 8.81 19.34
CA LEU A 51 -4.81 8.19 18.02
C LEU A 51 -6.29 7.84 17.80
N GLY A 52 -7.13 8.01 18.81
CA GLY A 52 -8.54 7.70 18.72
C GLY A 52 -8.85 6.21 18.91
N LYS A 53 -9.99 5.77 18.37
CA LYS A 53 -10.49 4.41 18.54
C LYS A 53 -10.76 3.73 17.20
N LEU A 54 -10.60 2.41 17.19
CA LEU A 54 -11.05 1.53 16.13
C LEU A 54 -12.36 0.85 16.55
N THR A 55 -13.36 0.89 15.68
CA THR A 55 -14.60 0.13 15.83
C THR A 55 -14.84 -0.73 14.60
N VAL A 56 -15.49 -1.86 14.76
CA VAL A 56 -16.00 -2.66 13.63
C VAL A 56 -17.50 -2.44 13.56
N GLU A 57 -17.99 -1.93 12.42
CA GLU A 57 -19.42 -1.75 12.21
C GLU A 57 -19.97 -2.93 11.40
N THR A 58 -21.02 -3.56 11.94
CA THR A 58 -21.67 -4.71 11.30
C THR A 58 -22.56 -4.29 10.15
N GLY A 59 -23.03 -5.25 9.34
CA GLY A 59 -23.91 -5.00 8.22
C GLY A 59 -25.17 -4.21 8.59
N LYS A 60 -25.55 -3.27 7.74
CA LYS A 60 -26.74 -2.47 7.86
C LYS A 60 -27.66 -2.70 6.67
N PRO A 61 -28.98 -2.64 6.85
CA PRO A 61 -29.91 -2.60 5.74
C PRO A 61 -29.57 -1.45 4.80
N PHE A 62 -29.79 -1.64 3.52
CA PHE A 62 -29.68 -0.56 2.55
C PHE A 62 -30.79 0.48 2.82
N SER A 63 -30.40 1.75 2.82
CA SER A 63 -31.38 2.84 2.77
C SER A 63 -32.08 2.86 1.41
N ASP A 64 -33.23 3.53 1.32
CA ASP A 64 -33.92 3.73 0.04
C ASP A 64 -32.99 4.37 -0.99
N LYS A 65 -32.20 5.33 -0.57
CA LYS A 65 -31.20 6.01 -1.42
C LYS A 65 -30.15 5.08 -2.00
N VAL A 66 -29.61 4.16 -1.18
CA VAL A 66 -28.63 3.16 -1.64
C VAL A 66 -29.32 2.15 -2.55
N THR A 67 -30.51 1.68 -2.20
CA THR A 67 -31.29 0.70 -2.98
C THR A 67 -31.68 1.25 -4.35
N GLU A 68 -32.13 2.50 -4.43
CA GLU A 68 -32.50 3.16 -5.68
C GLU A 68 -31.29 3.39 -6.60
N SER A 69 -30.14 3.76 -6.00
CA SER A 69 -28.93 4.02 -6.77
C SER A 69 -28.19 2.73 -7.17
N PHE A 70 -28.22 1.72 -6.31
CA PHE A 70 -27.45 0.48 -6.44
C PHE A 70 -28.29 -0.72 -5.98
N PRO A 71 -29.09 -1.32 -6.88
CA PRO A 71 -30.02 -2.40 -6.50
C PRO A 71 -29.34 -3.72 -6.15
N GLU A 72 -28.08 -3.91 -6.55
CA GLU A 72 -27.35 -5.15 -6.29
C GLU A 72 -26.72 -5.16 -4.90
N ASN A 73 -26.71 -6.32 -4.24
CA ASN A 73 -26.06 -6.51 -2.95
C ASN A 73 -24.60 -6.96 -3.14
N THR A 74 -23.75 -6.00 -3.53
CA THR A 74 -22.31 -6.21 -3.66
C THR A 74 -21.56 -5.79 -2.39
N PRO A 75 -20.31 -6.25 -2.17
CA PRO A 75 -19.48 -5.78 -1.06
C PRO A 75 -19.34 -4.25 -1.02
N ASP A 76 -19.12 -3.61 -2.16
CA ASP A 76 -19.07 -2.15 -2.29
C ASP A 76 -20.32 -1.47 -1.75
N HIS A 77 -21.49 -1.94 -2.19
CA HIS A 77 -22.77 -1.33 -1.80
C HIS A 77 -23.06 -1.54 -0.31
N ARG A 78 -22.60 -2.66 0.26
CA ARG A 78 -22.65 -2.90 1.71
C ARG A 78 -21.74 -1.94 2.48
N ILE A 79 -20.53 -1.65 1.96
CA ILE A 79 -19.63 -0.64 2.54
C ILE A 79 -20.27 0.75 2.49
N LEU A 80 -20.89 1.11 1.36
CA LEU A 80 -21.60 2.40 1.23
C LEU A 80 -22.77 2.52 2.22
N SER A 81 -23.57 1.47 2.38
CA SER A 81 -24.68 1.43 3.35
C SER A 81 -24.18 1.61 4.79
N ILE A 82 -23.09 0.94 5.16
CA ILE A 82 -22.48 1.11 6.49
C ILE A 82 -21.97 2.56 6.65
N THR A 83 -21.30 3.09 5.63
CA THR A 83 -20.76 4.47 5.67
C THR A 83 -21.85 5.50 5.81
N GLU A 84 -22.97 5.36 5.08
CA GLU A 84 -24.14 6.22 5.20
C GLU A 84 -24.76 6.14 6.59
N HIS A 85 -24.91 4.94 7.15
CA HIS A 85 -25.39 4.74 8.51
C HIS A 85 -24.51 5.46 9.53
N VAL A 86 -23.18 5.29 9.42
CA VAL A 86 -22.21 5.95 10.31
C VAL A 86 -22.30 7.46 10.19
N LYS A 87 -22.46 8.00 8.97
CA LYS A 87 -22.66 9.43 8.72
C LYS A 87 -23.94 9.95 9.38
N ASN A 88 -25.05 9.25 9.20
CA ASN A 88 -26.33 9.66 9.77
C ASN A 88 -26.36 9.60 11.30
N LYS A 89 -25.61 8.66 11.89
CA LYS A 89 -25.48 8.52 13.34
C LYS A 89 -24.56 9.57 13.98
N ASN A 90 -23.62 10.15 13.21
CA ASN A 90 -22.62 11.10 13.70
C ASN A 90 -22.71 12.44 12.95
N GLN A 91 -23.86 13.09 13.04
CA GLN A 91 -24.12 14.36 12.33
C GLN A 91 -23.24 15.53 12.83
N ASP A 92 -22.68 15.40 14.03
CA ASP A 92 -21.75 16.34 14.66
C ASP A 92 -20.29 16.16 14.20
N LYS A 93 -20.01 15.15 13.38
CA LYS A 93 -18.66 14.80 12.92
C LYS A 93 -18.63 14.65 11.42
N GLU A 94 -17.48 14.98 10.85
CA GLU A 94 -17.22 14.66 9.46
C GLU A 94 -16.90 13.16 9.33
N VAL A 95 -17.63 12.48 8.44
CA VAL A 95 -17.42 11.08 8.09
C VAL A 95 -16.86 11.02 6.68
N ILE A 96 -15.69 10.43 6.54
CA ILE A 96 -14.97 10.32 5.27
C ILE A 96 -14.69 8.83 4.98
N LEU A 97 -15.10 8.37 3.81
CA LEU A 97 -14.72 7.04 3.30
C LEU A 97 -13.32 7.10 2.71
N ILE A 98 -12.41 6.32 3.27
CA ILE A 98 -11.05 6.18 2.76
C ILE A 98 -10.96 4.87 1.99
N SER A 99 -10.58 4.93 0.71
CA SER A 99 -10.40 3.75 -0.13
C SER A 99 -9.45 4.02 -1.29
N LYS A 100 -8.67 3.00 -1.68
CA LYS A 100 -7.88 3.01 -2.93
C LYS A 100 -8.76 2.78 -4.15
N ASP A 101 -9.92 2.17 -4.00
CA ASP A 101 -10.83 1.89 -5.09
C ASP A 101 -11.49 3.18 -5.60
N ILE A 102 -11.16 3.56 -6.83
CA ILE A 102 -11.70 4.77 -7.48
C ILE A 102 -13.21 4.65 -7.66
N ASN A 103 -13.71 3.49 -8.06
CA ASN A 103 -15.12 3.29 -8.33
C ASN A 103 -15.95 3.38 -7.05
N LEU A 104 -15.47 2.79 -5.95
CA LEU A 104 -16.11 2.90 -4.65
C LEU A 104 -16.15 4.36 -4.18
N ARG A 105 -15.06 5.14 -4.38
CA ARG A 105 -15.05 6.56 -4.05
C ARG A 105 -16.03 7.38 -4.89
N LEU A 106 -16.15 7.08 -6.19
CA LEU A 106 -17.10 7.75 -7.07
C LEU A 106 -18.56 7.45 -6.69
N LYS A 107 -18.86 6.17 -6.40
CA LYS A 107 -20.18 5.75 -5.88
C LYS A 107 -20.51 6.44 -4.56
N ALA A 108 -19.55 6.55 -3.63
CA ALA A 108 -19.73 7.27 -2.36
C ALA A 108 -20.10 8.75 -2.60
N LYS A 109 -19.36 9.41 -3.49
CA LYS A 109 -19.60 10.82 -3.84
C LYS A 109 -20.97 11.03 -4.48
N SER A 110 -21.47 10.09 -5.31
CA SER A 110 -22.81 10.16 -5.89
C SER A 110 -23.92 10.09 -4.83
N LEU A 111 -23.66 9.43 -3.69
CA LEU A 111 -24.54 9.41 -2.53
C LEU A 111 -24.34 10.62 -1.58
N GLY A 112 -23.45 11.58 -1.92
CA GLY A 112 -23.14 12.71 -1.06
C GLY A 112 -22.29 12.33 0.15
N ILE A 113 -21.54 11.23 0.08
CA ILE A 113 -20.58 10.81 1.09
C ILE A 113 -19.20 11.33 0.70
N ASN A 114 -18.51 12.01 1.61
CA ASN A 114 -17.12 12.42 1.40
C ASN A 114 -16.24 11.18 1.26
N ALA A 115 -15.44 11.14 0.21
CA ALA A 115 -14.52 10.02 -0.04
C ALA A 115 -13.17 10.52 -0.52
N GLN A 116 -12.11 9.92 0.03
CA GLN A 116 -10.71 10.28 -0.24
C GLN A 116 -9.88 9.05 -0.56
N ASP A 117 -8.78 9.27 -1.25
CA ASP A 117 -7.75 8.27 -1.44
C ASP A 117 -6.86 8.16 -0.18
N TYR A 118 -6.27 6.99 0.03
CA TYR A 118 -5.23 6.81 1.03
C TYR A 118 -3.88 7.23 0.44
N GLU A 119 -3.34 8.33 0.90
CA GLU A 119 -2.17 8.98 0.28
C GLU A 119 -0.84 8.66 0.97
N SER A 120 -0.87 8.15 2.21
CA SER A 120 0.36 7.95 3.01
C SER A 120 1.31 6.88 2.44
N ASP A 121 0.85 6.03 1.51
CA ASP A 121 1.66 5.04 0.82
C ASP A 121 2.11 5.49 -0.58
N LYS A 122 1.71 6.69 -1.01
CA LYS A 122 2.18 7.24 -2.28
C LYS A 122 3.61 7.74 -2.11
N VAL A 123 4.51 7.16 -2.87
CA VAL A 123 5.84 7.74 -3.08
C VAL A 123 5.65 9.01 -3.90
N THR A 124 5.63 10.16 -3.23
CA THR A 124 5.39 11.47 -3.85
C THR A 124 6.58 11.95 -4.69
N ASN A 125 7.74 11.36 -4.47
CA ASN A 125 8.93 11.65 -5.26
C ASN A 125 9.69 10.35 -5.53
N ILE A 126 9.74 9.93 -6.79
CA ILE A 126 10.48 8.75 -7.25
C ILE A 126 11.97 9.10 -7.47
N GLU A 127 12.33 10.38 -7.59
CA GLU A 127 13.72 10.79 -7.80
C GLU A 127 14.71 10.27 -6.74
N PRO A 128 14.36 10.20 -5.41
CA PRO A 128 15.24 9.58 -4.44
C PRO A 128 15.45 8.08 -4.63
N LEU A 129 14.44 7.38 -5.20
CA LEU A 129 14.55 5.94 -5.49
C LEU A 129 15.40 5.68 -6.73
N ASN A 130 15.38 6.60 -7.70
CA ASN A 130 16.23 6.53 -8.89
C ASN A 130 17.70 6.90 -8.61
N ARG A 131 18.00 7.50 -7.46
CA ARG A 131 19.39 7.82 -7.05
C ARG A 131 20.24 6.58 -6.74
N ASN A 132 19.63 5.42 -6.66
CA ASN A 132 20.36 4.17 -6.43
C ASN A 132 20.94 3.56 -7.72
N ILE A 133 20.67 4.14 -8.88
CA ILE A 133 21.26 3.73 -10.16
C ILE A 133 22.01 4.93 -10.74
N GLU A 134 23.31 4.91 -10.64
CA GLU A 134 24.15 5.89 -11.32
C GLU A 134 24.51 5.37 -12.72
N VAL A 135 24.63 6.28 -13.66
CA VAL A 135 24.94 5.96 -15.07
C VAL A 135 26.25 6.68 -15.46
N PRO A 136 27.43 6.22 -15.02
CA PRO A 136 28.70 6.75 -15.48
C PRO A 136 28.84 6.55 -16.99
N GLU A 137 29.06 7.63 -17.72
CA GLU A 137 29.30 7.61 -19.15
C GLU A 137 30.81 7.72 -19.44
N ASN A 138 31.22 7.27 -20.63
CA ASN A 138 32.61 7.27 -21.07
C ASN A 138 33.53 6.39 -20.20
N VAL A 139 33.01 5.31 -19.66
CA VAL A 139 33.81 4.31 -18.94
C VAL A 139 34.65 3.52 -19.94
N ASP A 140 35.89 3.18 -19.55
CA ASP A 140 36.77 2.37 -20.39
C ASP A 140 36.12 1.02 -20.73
N ALA A 141 36.07 0.71 -22.03
CA ALA A 141 35.47 -0.51 -22.51
C ALA A 141 36.18 -1.78 -21.98
N GLU A 142 37.47 -1.67 -21.62
CA GLU A 142 38.22 -2.76 -21.03
C GLU A 142 37.73 -3.05 -19.59
N LEU A 143 37.44 -2.02 -18.79
CA LEU A 143 36.84 -2.20 -17.46
C LEU A 143 35.45 -2.82 -17.54
N ILE A 144 34.63 -2.42 -18.54
CA ILE A 144 33.33 -3.04 -18.78
C ILE A 144 33.47 -4.52 -19.16
N ASN A 145 34.43 -4.85 -20.01
CA ASN A 145 34.71 -6.25 -20.38
C ASN A 145 35.17 -7.10 -19.20
N ARG A 146 35.95 -6.54 -18.28
CA ARG A 146 36.37 -7.21 -17.06
C ARG A 146 35.18 -7.54 -16.15
N LEU A 147 34.15 -6.64 -16.02
CA LEU A 147 32.92 -6.93 -15.27
C LEU A 147 32.21 -8.20 -15.79
N TYR A 148 32.31 -8.51 -17.08
CA TYR A 148 31.69 -9.70 -17.64
C TYR A 148 32.53 -10.97 -17.47
N ASN A 149 33.86 -10.84 -17.31
CA ASN A 149 34.76 -11.96 -17.36
C ASN A 149 35.35 -12.34 -16.00
N GLU A 150 35.36 -11.43 -15.03
CA GLU A 150 35.89 -11.67 -13.70
C GLU A 150 34.79 -12.08 -12.73
N GLU A 151 34.83 -13.34 -12.27
CA GLU A 151 33.81 -13.90 -11.36
C GLU A 151 33.75 -13.16 -10.01
N GLN A 152 34.87 -12.59 -9.57
CA GLN A 152 34.94 -11.83 -8.30
C GLN A 152 34.61 -10.35 -8.48
N GLY A 153 34.26 -9.92 -9.70
CA GLY A 153 33.99 -8.53 -10.03
C GLY A 153 35.25 -7.68 -10.16
N VAL A 154 35.07 -6.39 -10.36
CA VAL A 154 36.14 -5.39 -10.52
C VAL A 154 36.09 -4.41 -9.36
N PRO A 155 37.23 -4.08 -8.71
CA PRO A 155 37.26 -3.13 -7.61
C PRO A 155 36.62 -1.76 -7.98
N ALA A 156 35.79 -1.17 -7.10
CA ALA A 156 35.07 0.05 -7.37
C ALA A 156 35.98 1.28 -7.54
N ASP A 157 37.16 1.27 -6.92
CA ASP A 157 38.16 2.33 -7.02
C ASP A 157 38.77 2.43 -8.42
N GLU A 158 38.83 1.33 -9.18
CA GLU A 158 39.27 1.36 -10.58
C GLU A 158 38.33 2.16 -11.48
N PHE A 159 37.03 2.28 -11.07
CA PHE A 159 36.06 3.16 -11.72
C PHE A 159 36.05 4.59 -11.16
N GLY A 160 36.91 4.89 -10.16
CA GLY A 160 36.92 6.20 -9.47
C GLY A 160 35.69 6.44 -8.60
N LEU A 161 34.98 5.41 -8.22
CA LEU A 161 33.71 5.51 -7.50
C LEU A 161 33.89 5.31 -5.98
N LYS A 162 32.96 5.89 -5.21
CA LYS A 162 32.79 5.65 -3.78
C LYS A 162 31.35 5.19 -3.52
N PRO A 163 31.03 3.94 -3.87
CA PRO A 163 29.66 3.45 -3.81
C PRO A 163 29.16 3.28 -2.37
N PHE A 164 27.85 3.40 -2.20
CA PHE A 164 27.16 2.91 -1.02
C PHE A 164 26.91 1.41 -1.12
N ALA A 165 26.78 0.73 0.01
CA ALA A 165 26.46 -0.68 0.04
C ALA A 165 25.21 -0.98 -0.81
N HIS A 166 25.31 -1.99 -1.66
CA HIS A 166 24.24 -2.46 -2.56
C HIS A 166 23.79 -1.44 -3.62
N GLN A 167 24.60 -0.46 -3.96
CA GLN A 167 24.31 0.49 -5.03
C GLN A 167 24.43 -0.17 -6.41
N TYR A 168 23.55 0.22 -7.34
CA TYR A 168 23.56 -0.24 -8.72
C TYR A 168 24.13 0.82 -9.65
N TYR A 169 24.83 0.39 -10.70
CA TYR A 169 25.43 1.22 -11.72
C TYR A 169 25.09 0.68 -13.10
N ILE A 170 24.88 1.57 -14.06
CA ILE A 170 24.86 1.24 -15.48
C ILE A 170 26.07 1.92 -16.11
N PHE A 171 27.17 1.19 -16.25
CA PHE A 171 28.36 1.70 -16.92
C PHE A 171 28.13 1.75 -18.43
N LYS A 172 28.55 2.85 -19.05
CA LYS A 172 28.45 3.04 -20.51
C LYS A 172 29.79 3.44 -21.09
N SER A 173 30.17 2.78 -22.19
CA SER A 173 31.22 3.22 -23.10
C SER A 173 30.61 3.51 -24.47
N ASP A 174 31.43 3.94 -25.45
CA ASP A 174 30.97 4.18 -26.82
C ASP A 174 30.40 2.92 -27.52
N LYS A 175 30.72 1.71 -27.05
CA LYS A 175 30.42 0.45 -27.74
C LYS A 175 29.72 -0.58 -26.86
N SER A 176 29.73 -0.41 -25.56
CA SER A 176 29.20 -1.40 -24.60
C SER A 176 28.61 -0.76 -23.36
N SER A 177 27.76 -1.52 -22.67
CA SER A 177 27.25 -1.14 -21.37
C SER A 177 27.16 -2.36 -20.45
N ALA A 178 27.30 -2.16 -19.13
CA ALA A 178 27.12 -3.20 -18.14
C ALA A 178 26.25 -2.69 -16.99
N LEU A 179 25.35 -3.56 -16.50
CA LEU A 179 24.68 -3.38 -15.22
C LEU A 179 25.56 -4.03 -14.15
N ALA A 180 25.95 -3.26 -13.16
CA ALA A 180 26.75 -3.74 -12.04
C ALA A 180 26.10 -3.41 -10.70
N HIS A 181 26.40 -4.23 -9.72
CA HIS A 181 25.97 -4.07 -8.33
C HIS A 181 27.22 -4.02 -7.44
N PHE A 182 27.27 -3.05 -6.53
CA PHE A 182 28.36 -2.99 -5.56
C PHE A 182 28.06 -3.93 -4.39
N ASP A 183 28.88 -4.95 -4.24
CA ASP A 183 28.90 -5.84 -3.09
C ASP A 183 29.94 -5.31 -2.08
N PRO A 184 29.57 -4.98 -0.85
CA PRO A 184 30.49 -4.47 0.16
C PRO A 184 31.27 -5.56 0.91
N TYR A 185 31.05 -6.88 0.59
CA TYR A 185 31.63 -8.00 1.32
C TYR A 185 32.67 -8.78 0.50
#